data_c8e4de03549628377d088b39cdd6354b
#
_entry.id   c8e4de03549628377d088b39cdd6354b
#
_cell.length_a   1.000
_cell.length_b   1.000
_cell.length_c   1.000
_cell.angle_alpha   90.00
_cell.angle_beta   90.00
_cell.angle_gamma   90.00
#
_symmetry.space_group_name_H-M   'P 1'
#
loop_
_entity.id
_entity.type
_entity.pdbx_description
1 polymer ?
#
loop_
_entity_poly.entity_id
_entity_poly.type
_entity_poly.pdbx_seq_one_letter_code
_entity_poly.pdbx_strand_id
1 'polypeptide(L)'
;MDFASLRAACLQCQACGLSQTRHNVVFGVGPENAPILFIGEGPGEQEDLQGEPFVGPAGQLLDDMLSIIDLGRHSCYIANIVKCRPPHNRDPLETEQESCIGWLRAQTRLLQPKIIVCLGRIAAMKIIDPAFRISRDHGQWYARAGVQMMAMFHPSALLRDPSKRPETFRDLKALQAKAQQLCPEVFAAGDSAPA
;
A
#
# COMPACT_ATOMS: atom_id res chain seq x y z
N MET A 1 -0.19 17.55 -14.31
CA MET A 1 -0.91 17.50 -13.01
C MET A 1 0.12 17.05 -11.99
N ASP A 2 0.31 17.81 -10.93
CA ASP A 2 1.17 17.49 -9.80
C ASP A 2 0.41 16.72 -8.70
N PHE A 3 1.11 16.32 -7.65
CA PHE A 3 0.52 15.57 -6.53
C PHE A 3 -0.56 16.36 -5.79
N ALA A 4 -0.36 17.67 -5.58
CA ALA A 4 -1.32 18.52 -4.88
C ALA A 4 -2.62 18.64 -5.65
N SER A 5 -2.57 18.88 -6.96
CA SER A 5 -3.74 18.93 -7.86
C SER A 5 -4.46 17.59 -7.93
N LEU A 6 -3.70 16.48 -8.00
CA LEU A 6 -4.27 15.12 -8.01
C LEU A 6 -5.00 14.82 -6.69
N ARG A 7 -4.41 15.19 -5.56
CA ARG A 7 -5.02 15.04 -4.23
C ARG A 7 -6.30 15.84 -4.12
N ALA A 8 -6.28 17.12 -4.48
CA ALA A 8 -7.45 17.98 -4.42
C ALA A 8 -8.62 17.42 -5.25
N ALA A 9 -8.36 16.95 -6.46
CA ALA A 9 -9.36 16.32 -7.31
C ALA A 9 -9.90 15.00 -6.71
N CYS A 10 -9.01 14.15 -6.16
CA CYS A 10 -9.41 12.87 -5.56
C CYS A 10 -10.30 13.07 -4.33
N LEU A 11 -10.04 14.10 -3.50
CA LEU A 11 -10.85 14.42 -2.32
C LEU A 11 -12.30 14.76 -2.67
N GLN A 12 -12.58 15.23 -3.88
CA GLN A 12 -13.93 15.55 -4.38
C GLN A 12 -14.56 14.40 -5.19
N CYS A 13 -13.92 13.24 -5.27
CA CYS A 13 -14.37 12.12 -6.12
C CYS A 13 -15.74 11.58 -5.66
N GLN A 14 -16.63 11.38 -6.62
CA GLN A 14 -17.95 10.77 -6.45
C GLN A 14 -18.22 9.67 -7.49
N ALA A 15 -17.19 9.03 -8.02
CA ALA A 15 -17.27 8.12 -9.15
C ALA A 15 -17.93 6.76 -8.86
N CYS A 16 -18.13 6.40 -7.59
CA CYS A 16 -18.77 5.13 -7.20
C CYS A 16 -19.57 5.28 -5.90
N GLY A 17 -20.38 4.26 -5.59
CA GLY A 17 -21.27 4.25 -4.41
C GLY A 17 -20.57 4.40 -3.06
N LEU A 18 -19.26 4.10 -2.95
CA LEU A 18 -18.51 4.30 -1.72
C LEU A 18 -18.42 5.77 -1.29
N SER A 19 -18.62 6.70 -2.22
CA SER A 19 -18.66 8.14 -1.90
C SER A 19 -19.83 8.54 -1.02
N GLN A 20 -20.90 7.74 -0.98
CA GLN A 20 -22.11 8.03 -0.21
C GLN A 20 -22.00 7.61 1.25
N THR A 21 -21.09 6.70 1.58
CA THR A 21 -20.98 6.11 2.92
C THR A 21 -19.66 6.41 3.62
N ARG A 22 -18.66 6.94 2.93
CA ARG A 22 -17.39 7.35 3.52
C ARG A 22 -17.53 8.59 4.40
N HIS A 23 -16.68 8.73 5.41
CA HIS A 23 -16.43 9.98 6.11
C HIS A 23 -15.36 10.81 5.38
N ASN A 24 -14.25 10.15 5.04
CA ASN A 24 -13.14 10.80 4.34
C ASN A 24 -12.68 9.98 3.12
N VAL A 25 -12.09 10.68 2.16
CA VAL A 25 -11.26 10.04 1.12
C VAL A 25 -9.87 9.80 1.72
N VAL A 26 -9.38 8.59 1.62
CA VAL A 26 -8.04 8.20 2.05
C VAL A 26 -7.13 8.17 0.82
N PHE A 27 -6.51 9.30 0.52
CA PHE A 27 -5.72 9.47 -0.70
C PHE A 27 -4.45 8.63 -0.71
N GLY A 28 -3.69 8.67 0.36
CA GLY A 28 -2.38 8.06 0.54
C GLY A 28 -1.48 8.95 1.37
N VAL A 29 -0.35 8.42 1.86
CA VAL A 29 0.62 9.11 2.70
C VAL A 29 2.03 8.67 2.39
N GLY A 30 2.99 9.57 2.52
CA GLY A 30 4.41 9.37 2.35
C GLY A 30 5.06 10.42 1.44
N PRO A 31 6.38 10.38 1.28
CA PRO A 31 7.10 11.28 0.37
C PRO A 31 6.64 11.10 -1.08
N GLU A 32 6.44 12.22 -1.78
CA GLU A 32 5.97 12.22 -3.18
C GLU A 32 7.02 11.73 -4.19
N ASN A 33 8.24 11.46 -3.73
CA ASN A 33 9.35 10.86 -4.48
C ASN A 33 9.78 9.51 -3.90
N ALA A 34 8.96 8.89 -3.06
CA ALA A 34 9.28 7.61 -2.43
C ALA A 34 9.53 6.52 -3.50
N PRO A 35 10.68 5.82 -3.46
CA PRO A 35 10.98 4.77 -4.43
C PRO A 35 10.25 3.45 -4.14
N ILE A 36 9.59 3.33 -2.97
CA ILE A 36 8.83 2.16 -2.58
C ILE A 36 7.37 2.56 -2.36
N LEU A 37 6.46 1.88 -3.05
CA LEU A 37 5.01 2.07 -2.94
C LEU A 37 4.36 0.82 -2.34
N PHE A 38 3.73 0.96 -1.17
CA PHE A 38 2.87 -0.08 -0.59
C PHE A 38 1.42 0.15 -1.02
N ILE A 39 0.75 -0.90 -1.47
CA ILE A 39 -0.63 -0.86 -1.94
C ILE A 39 -1.47 -1.86 -1.15
N GLY A 40 -2.39 -1.34 -0.33
CA GLY A 40 -3.41 -2.12 0.33
C GLY A 40 -4.71 -2.21 -0.48
N GLU A 41 -5.72 -2.82 0.10
CA GLU A 41 -7.02 -3.04 -0.53
C GLU A 41 -7.90 -1.79 -0.48
N GLY A 42 -8.16 -1.29 0.70
CA GLY A 42 -9.04 -0.14 0.95
C GLY A 42 -8.99 0.31 2.40
N PRO A 43 -9.54 1.51 2.72
CA PRO A 43 -9.59 2.02 4.07
C PRO A 43 -10.48 1.18 4.98
N GLY A 44 -10.04 0.96 6.22
CA GLY A 44 -10.87 0.50 7.32
C GLY A 44 -11.57 1.67 8.03
N GLU A 45 -12.16 1.39 9.19
CA GLU A 45 -12.91 2.39 9.96
C GLU A 45 -12.04 3.53 10.47
N GLN A 46 -10.88 3.21 11.04
CA GLN A 46 -9.99 4.24 11.58
C GLN A 46 -9.40 5.11 10.46
N GLU A 47 -9.08 4.51 9.33
CA GLU A 47 -8.61 5.21 8.14
C GLU A 47 -9.66 6.15 7.57
N ASP A 48 -10.92 5.70 7.53
CA ASP A 48 -12.06 6.51 7.07
C ASP A 48 -12.32 7.71 8.00
N LEU A 49 -12.19 7.52 9.31
CA LEU A 49 -12.37 8.59 10.29
C LEU A 49 -11.23 9.62 10.26
N GLN A 50 -9.99 9.17 10.04
CA GLN A 50 -8.80 10.03 10.11
C GLN A 50 -8.34 10.57 8.74
N GLY A 51 -8.79 9.95 7.64
CA GLY A 51 -8.38 10.34 6.28
C GLY A 51 -6.97 9.87 5.88
N GLU A 52 -6.33 9.00 6.68
CA GLU A 52 -5.00 8.46 6.42
C GLU A 52 -5.01 6.94 6.29
N PRO A 53 -4.18 6.33 5.39
CA PRO A 53 -4.09 4.88 5.25
C PRO A 53 -3.31 4.25 6.40
N PHE A 54 -3.74 3.06 6.80
CA PHE A 54 -3.03 2.23 7.77
C PHE A 54 -2.77 2.93 9.12
N VAL A 55 -3.79 3.50 9.74
CA VAL A 55 -3.74 4.13 11.08
C VAL A 55 -4.35 3.27 12.18
N GLY A 56 -5.13 2.25 11.82
CA GLY A 56 -5.70 1.28 12.74
C GLY A 56 -4.70 0.17 13.15
N PRO A 57 -5.17 -0.90 13.84
CA PRO A 57 -4.29 -2.00 14.31
C PRO A 57 -3.46 -2.66 13.20
N ALA A 58 -4.04 -2.82 12.00
CA ALA A 58 -3.31 -3.33 10.84
C ALA A 58 -2.19 -2.39 10.39
N GLY A 59 -2.39 -1.08 10.53
CA GLY A 59 -1.40 -0.07 10.23
C GLY A 59 -0.25 -0.06 11.24
N GLN A 60 -0.55 -0.20 12.53
CA GLN A 60 0.48 -0.33 13.57
C GLN A 60 1.36 -1.55 13.32
N LEU A 61 0.75 -2.69 12.96
CA LEU A 61 1.52 -3.88 12.59
C LEU A 61 2.37 -3.64 11.32
N LEU A 62 1.86 -2.88 10.34
CA LEU A 62 2.66 -2.52 9.16
C LEU A 62 3.87 -1.68 9.55
N ASP A 63 3.70 -0.70 10.44
CA ASP A 63 4.81 0.14 10.93
C ASP A 63 5.86 -0.70 11.67
N ASP A 64 5.44 -1.65 12.51
CA ASP A 64 6.33 -2.61 13.17
C ASP A 64 7.08 -3.47 12.13
N MET A 65 6.39 -3.98 11.12
CA MET A 65 6.99 -4.78 10.04
C MET A 65 8.03 -3.99 9.25
N LEU A 66 7.76 -2.72 8.94
CA LEU A 66 8.69 -1.85 8.23
C LEU A 66 9.93 -1.56 9.09
N SER A 67 9.76 -1.33 10.39
CA SER A 67 10.88 -1.07 11.31
C SER A 67 11.86 -2.24 11.39
N ILE A 68 11.40 -3.49 11.27
CA ILE A 68 12.24 -4.70 11.24
C ILE A 68 13.26 -4.68 10.08
N ILE A 69 12.95 -3.96 9.03
CA ILE A 69 13.76 -3.88 7.81
C ILE A 69 14.31 -2.47 7.56
N ASP A 70 14.38 -1.66 8.59
CA ASP A 70 14.92 -0.28 8.56
C ASP A 70 14.20 0.64 7.57
N LEU A 71 12.90 0.40 7.35
CA LEU A 71 12.00 1.24 6.56
C LEU A 71 10.93 1.88 7.46
N GLY A 72 10.26 2.89 6.92
CA GLY A 72 9.15 3.56 7.60
C GLY A 72 8.34 4.44 6.66
N ARG A 73 7.33 5.11 7.21
CA ARG A 73 6.47 6.05 6.46
C ARG A 73 7.25 7.23 5.87
N HIS A 74 8.42 7.54 6.42
CA HIS A 74 9.31 8.60 5.92
C HIS A 74 10.05 8.20 4.62
N SER A 75 10.14 6.91 4.32
CA SER A 75 10.86 6.37 3.15
C SER A 75 9.95 5.68 2.13
N CYS A 76 8.68 5.46 2.46
CA CYS A 76 7.73 4.72 1.63
C CYS A 76 6.45 5.52 1.41
N TYR A 77 5.83 5.38 0.24
CA TYR A 77 4.47 5.86 0.01
C TYR A 77 3.47 4.72 0.24
N ILE A 78 2.38 5.00 0.94
CA ILE A 78 1.36 4.00 1.27
C ILE A 78 0.02 4.47 0.71
N ALA A 79 -0.65 3.61 -0.05
CA ALA A 79 -1.95 3.87 -0.65
C ALA A 79 -2.80 2.59 -0.72
N ASN A 80 -4.02 2.71 -1.20
CA ASN A 80 -4.94 1.58 -1.40
C ASN A 80 -5.50 1.56 -2.84
N ILE A 81 -6.00 0.40 -3.26
CA ILE A 81 -6.72 0.22 -4.53
C ILE A 81 -7.95 1.14 -4.57
N VAL A 82 -8.78 1.11 -3.52
CA VAL A 82 -9.91 2.05 -3.38
C VAL A 82 -9.60 3.11 -2.33
N LYS A 83 -10.08 4.35 -2.57
CA LYS A 83 -9.79 5.51 -1.72
C LYS A 83 -10.87 5.76 -0.66
N CYS A 84 -11.94 4.99 -0.68
CA CYS A 84 -13.07 5.11 0.22
C CYS A 84 -13.34 3.78 0.89
N ARG A 85 -13.80 3.81 2.17
CA ARG A 85 -14.13 2.63 2.96
C ARG A 85 -15.32 1.88 2.39
N PRO A 86 -15.21 0.58 2.05
CA PRO A 86 -16.37 -0.25 1.77
C PRO A 86 -17.21 -0.47 3.04
N PRO A 87 -18.55 -0.53 2.94
CA PRO A 87 -19.42 -0.80 4.09
C PRO A 87 -19.00 -2.06 4.85
N HIS A 88 -18.94 -1.94 6.20
CA HIS A 88 -18.54 -3.03 7.10
C HIS A 88 -17.15 -3.65 6.79
N ASN A 89 -16.26 -2.90 6.15
CA ASN A 89 -14.92 -3.34 5.73
C ASN A 89 -14.96 -4.61 4.84
N ARG A 90 -16.01 -4.78 4.03
CA ARG A 90 -16.05 -5.86 3.02
C ARG A 90 -15.00 -5.63 1.95
N ASP A 91 -14.67 -6.68 1.21
CA ASP A 91 -13.87 -6.53 -0.01
C ASP A 91 -14.55 -5.51 -0.96
N PRO A 92 -13.77 -4.61 -1.61
CA PRO A 92 -14.33 -3.71 -2.61
C PRO A 92 -14.81 -4.49 -3.84
N LEU A 93 -15.98 -4.15 -4.34
CA LEU A 93 -16.51 -4.73 -5.58
C LEU A 93 -15.60 -4.41 -6.77
N GLU A 94 -15.60 -5.25 -7.78
CA GLU A 94 -14.81 -5.01 -8.99
C GLU A 94 -15.15 -3.67 -9.65
N THR A 95 -16.44 -3.31 -9.71
CA THR A 95 -16.89 -2.02 -10.23
C THR A 95 -16.38 -0.84 -9.41
N GLU A 96 -16.24 -0.97 -8.09
CA GLU A 96 -15.67 0.06 -7.22
C GLU A 96 -14.15 0.20 -7.45
N GLN A 97 -13.45 -0.94 -7.60
CA GLN A 97 -12.04 -0.96 -7.93
C GLN A 97 -11.78 -0.30 -9.31
N GLU A 98 -12.55 -0.65 -10.33
CA GLU A 98 -12.42 -0.08 -11.68
C GLU A 98 -12.66 1.43 -11.68
N SER A 99 -13.68 1.91 -10.96
CA SER A 99 -13.98 3.33 -10.84
C SER A 99 -12.89 4.11 -10.10
N CYS A 100 -12.13 3.45 -9.22
CA CYS A 100 -11.16 4.08 -8.32
C CYS A 100 -9.70 3.96 -8.77
N ILE A 101 -9.35 2.91 -9.53
CA ILE A 101 -7.96 2.57 -9.87
C ILE A 101 -7.23 3.69 -10.64
N GLY A 102 -7.97 4.57 -11.31
CA GLY A 102 -7.42 5.73 -12.01
C GLY A 102 -6.60 6.64 -11.11
N TRP A 103 -7.03 6.84 -9.85
CA TRP A 103 -6.30 7.63 -8.85
C TRP A 103 -4.95 7.00 -8.50
N LEU A 104 -4.93 5.68 -8.24
CA LEU A 104 -3.70 4.96 -7.92
C LEU A 104 -2.73 4.95 -9.11
N ARG A 105 -3.24 4.77 -10.34
CA ARG A 105 -2.40 4.85 -11.56
C ARG A 105 -1.76 6.23 -11.73
N ALA A 106 -2.51 7.30 -11.44
CA ALA A 106 -1.98 8.66 -11.48
C ALA A 106 -0.91 8.88 -10.39
N GLN A 107 -1.15 8.43 -9.17
CA GLN A 107 -0.17 8.45 -8.09
C GLN A 107 1.10 7.69 -8.47
N THR A 108 0.99 6.45 -8.97
CA THR A 108 2.14 5.64 -9.40
C THR A 108 2.94 6.32 -10.50
N ARG A 109 2.26 7.00 -11.44
CA ARG A 109 2.94 7.75 -12.52
C ARG A 109 3.74 8.95 -12.00
N LEU A 110 3.24 9.62 -10.97
CA LEU A 110 3.93 10.76 -10.34
C LEU A 110 5.07 10.30 -9.43
N LEU A 111 4.86 9.25 -8.64
CA LEU A 111 5.86 8.65 -7.74
C LEU A 111 7.03 8.02 -8.49
N GLN A 112 6.77 7.37 -9.62
CA GLN A 112 7.76 6.57 -10.36
C GLN A 112 8.52 5.57 -9.47
N PRO A 113 7.81 4.71 -8.70
CA PRO A 113 8.45 3.85 -7.74
C PRO A 113 9.32 2.79 -8.43
N LYS A 114 10.44 2.43 -7.80
CA LYS A 114 11.30 1.31 -8.21
C LYS A 114 10.72 -0.03 -7.74
N ILE A 115 10.02 -0.02 -6.60
CA ILE A 115 9.41 -1.20 -5.98
C ILE A 115 7.94 -0.92 -5.65
N ILE A 116 7.07 -1.88 -5.97
CA ILE A 116 5.67 -1.92 -5.53
C ILE A 116 5.46 -3.18 -4.67
N VAL A 117 4.90 -2.99 -3.48
CA VAL A 117 4.55 -4.08 -2.55
C VAL A 117 3.03 -4.12 -2.37
N CYS A 118 2.40 -5.17 -2.87
CA CYS A 118 0.97 -5.41 -2.69
C CYS A 118 0.70 -6.07 -1.34
N LEU A 119 -0.11 -5.45 -0.51
CA LEU A 119 -0.52 -5.98 0.78
C LEU A 119 -1.86 -6.71 0.63
N GLY A 120 -1.77 -8.04 0.59
CA GLY A 120 -2.92 -8.93 0.51
C GLY A 120 -3.38 -9.26 -0.91
N ARG A 121 -4.42 -10.10 -0.96
CA ARG A 121 -4.95 -10.73 -2.17
C ARG A 121 -5.48 -9.72 -3.19
N ILE A 122 -6.32 -8.79 -2.74
CA ILE A 122 -7.02 -7.85 -3.64
C ILE A 122 -6.02 -6.95 -4.38
N ALA A 123 -5.05 -6.40 -3.65
CA ALA A 123 -4.01 -5.57 -4.26
C ALA A 123 -3.15 -6.39 -5.25
N ALA A 124 -2.75 -7.61 -4.87
CA ALA A 124 -1.95 -8.48 -5.73
C ALA A 124 -2.68 -8.87 -7.02
N MET A 125 -3.95 -9.26 -6.93
CA MET A 125 -4.77 -9.60 -8.09
C MET A 125 -4.98 -8.40 -9.02
N LYS A 126 -5.13 -7.20 -8.48
CA LYS A 126 -5.35 -5.99 -9.29
C LYS A 126 -4.08 -5.45 -9.95
N ILE A 127 -2.92 -5.61 -9.30
CA ILE A 127 -1.65 -4.98 -9.74
C ILE A 127 -0.75 -5.97 -10.46
N ILE A 128 -0.63 -7.21 -9.96
CA ILE A 128 0.32 -8.20 -10.48
C ILE A 128 -0.36 -9.12 -11.49
N ASP A 129 -1.31 -9.96 -11.04
CA ASP A 129 -1.98 -10.95 -11.88
C ASP A 129 -3.39 -11.24 -11.33
N PRO A 130 -4.46 -11.19 -12.13
CA PRO A 130 -5.81 -11.56 -11.69
C PRO A 130 -5.94 -12.97 -11.11
N ALA A 131 -5.05 -13.90 -11.50
CA ALA A 131 -5.00 -15.26 -10.98
C ALA A 131 -4.10 -15.44 -9.74
N PHE A 132 -3.59 -14.33 -9.17
CA PHE A 132 -2.66 -14.36 -8.04
C PHE A 132 -3.27 -15.03 -6.80
N ARG A 133 -2.55 -15.99 -6.23
CA ARG A 133 -2.94 -16.70 -5.00
C ARG A 133 -1.97 -16.35 -3.88
N ILE A 134 -2.40 -15.48 -2.97
CA ILE A 134 -1.53 -14.96 -1.91
C ILE A 134 -0.87 -16.05 -1.05
N SER A 135 -1.57 -17.16 -0.79
CA SER A 135 -1.03 -18.27 0.00
C SER A 135 0.09 -19.07 -0.70
N ARG A 136 0.24 -18.90 -2.02
CA ARG A 136 1.25 -19.63 -2.83
C ARG A 136 2.31 -18.68 -3.39
N ASP A 137 1.88 -17.50 -3.82
CA ASP A 137 2.66 -16.62 -4.68
C ASP A 137 3.27 -15.43 -3.93
N HIS A 138 2.99 -15.28 -2.60
CA HIS A 138 3.60 -14.25 -1.78
C HIS A 138 5.13 -14.37 -1.78
N GLY A 139 5.82 -13.27 -1.58
CA GLY A 139 7.29 -13.23 -1.53
C GLY A 139 7.98 -13.39 -2.89
N GLN A 140 7.26 -13.74 -3.96
CA GLN A 140 7.82 -13.87 -5.30
C GLN A 140 7.94 -12.49 -5.97
N TRP A 141 8.99 -12.31 -6.77
CA TRP A 141 9.25 -11.09 -7.51
C TRP A 141 8.72 -11.15 -8.94
N TYR A 142 8.06 -10.09 -9.34
CA TYR A 142 7.55 -9.85 -10.69
C TYR A 142 8.12 -8.54 -11.21
N ALA A 143 8.39 -8.45 -12.51
CA ALA A 143 8.90 -7.24 -13.14
C ALA A 143 7.97 -6.77 -14.26
N ARG A 144 7.64 -5.47 -14.28
CA ARG A 144 6.87 -4.87 -15.37
C ARG A 144 7.35 -3.44 -15.60
N ALA A 145 7.74 -3.13 -16.83
CA ALA A 145 8.21 -1.80 -17.24
C ALA A 145 9.30 -1.20 -16.32
N GLY A 146 10.24 -2.04 -15.86
CA GLY A 146 11.34 -1.62 -14.99
C GLY A 146 10.99 -1.56 -13.49
N VAL A 147 9.73 -1.72 -13.11
CA VAL A 147 9.29 -1.74 -11.71
C VAL A 147 9.31 -3.18 -11.19
N GLN A 148 9.91 -3.39 -10.01
CA GLN A 148 9.86 -4.66 -9.29
C GLN A 148 8.62 -4.71 -8.42
N MET A 149 7.89 -5.82 -8.45
CA MET A 149 6.65 -5.99 -7.70
C MET A 149 6.68 -7.29 -6.91
N MET A 150 6.16 -7.25 -5.69
CA MET A 150 5.89 -8.44 -4.90
C MET A 150 4.57 -8.28 -4.13
N ALA A 151 4.06 -9.38 -3.60
CA ALA A 151 2.95 -9.33 -2.65
C ALA A 151 3.32 -10.02 -1.34
N MET A 152 2.78 -9.50 -0.24
CA MET A 152 2.87 -10.07 1.10
C MET A 152 1.46 -10.23 1.69
N PHE A 153 1.33 -11.03 2.74
CA PHE A 153 0.09 -11.08 3.49
C PHE A 153 -0.30 -9.69 4.01
N HIS A 154 -1.60 -9.37 3.93
CA HIS A 154 -2.10 -8.13 4.50
C HIS A 154 -1.92 -8.13 6.03
N PRO A 155 -1.50 -7.03 6.67
CA PRO A 155 -1.32 -7.00 8.12
C PRO A 155 -2.55 -7.45 8.91
N SER A 156 -3.77 -7.13 8.45
CA SER A 156 -5.00 -7.62 9.08
C SER A 156 -5.14 -9.15 9.05
N ALA A 157 -4.60 -9.82 8.03
CA ALA A 157 -4.58 -11.29 8.00
C ALA A 157 -3.61 -11.87 9.04
N LEU A 158 -2.48 -11.20 9.29
CA LEU A 158 -1.50 -11.59 10.32
C LEU A 158 -2.00 -11.35 11.75
N LEU A 159 -2.91 -10.39 11.95
CA LEU A 159 -3.61 -10.20 13.23
C LEU A 159 -4.58 -11.34 13.50
N ARG A 160 -5.29 -11.82 12.47
CA ARG A 160 -6.24 -12.95 12.58
C ARG A 160 -5.56 -14.31 12.67
N ASP A 161 -4.44 -14.47 11.95
CA ASP A 161 -3.67 -15.72 11.87
C ASP A 161 -2.17 -15.46 12.02
N PRO A 162 -1.66 -15.41 13.28
CA PRO A 162 -0.24 -15.17 13.54
C PRO A 162 0.70 -16.26 13.00
N SER A 163 0.19 -17.45 12.64
CA SER A 163 1.02 -18.53 12.09
C SER A 163 1.70 -18.18 10.77
N LYS A 164 1.20 -17.15 10.05
CA LYS A 164 1.78 -16.63 8.80
C LYS A 164 2.92 -15.64 8.99
N ARG A 165 3.22 -15.23 10.23
CA ARG A 165 4.30 -14.26 10.51
C ARG A 165 5.69 -14.75 10.10
N PRO A 166 6.09 -16.02 10.30
CA PRO A 166 7.41 -16.49 9.85
C PRO A 166 7.61 -16.39 8.33
N GLU A 167 6.57 -16.67 7.54
CA GLU A 167 6.61 -16.52 6.08
C GLU A 167 6.72 -15.04 5.69
N THR A 168 5.91 -14.19 6.31
CA THR A 168 5.95 -12.73 6.09
C THR A 168 7.30 -12.13 6.47
N PHE A 169 7.95 -12.65 7.52
CA PHE A 169 9.31 -12.20 7.89
C PHE A 169 10.32 -12.52 6.78
N ARG A 170 10.22 -13.69 6.14
CA ARG A 170 11.07 -14.01 4.98
C ARG A 170 10.83 -13.06 3.81
N ASP A 171 9.57 -12.74 3.54
CA ASP A 171 9.20 -11.78 2.50
C ASP A 171 9.75 -10.37 2.79
N LEU A 172 9.68 -9.93 4.06
CA LEU A 172 10.28 -8.66 4.49
C LEU A 172 11.80 -8.64 4.28
N LYS A 173 12.49 -9.72 4.59
CA LYS A 173 13.94 -9.82 4.35
C LYS A 173 14.28 -9.80 2.85
N ALA A 174 13.47 -10.44 2.03
CA ALA A 174 13.61 -10.36 0.57
C ALA A 174 13.36 -8.93 0.04
N LEU A 175 12.36 -8.23 0.61
CA LEU A 175 12.11 -6.81 0.32
C LEU A 175 13.30 -5.94 0.72
N GLN A 176 13.84 -6.11 1.94
CA GLN A 176 15.00 -5.37 2.42
C GLN A 176 16.19 -5.50 1.47
N ALA A 177 16.55 -6.74 1.10
CA ALA A 177 17.65 -7.01 0.17
C ALA A 177 17.43 -6.35 -1.20
N LYS A 178 16.21 -6.40 -1.75
CA LYS A 178 15.87 -5.78 -3.01
C LYS A 178 15.90 -4.25 -2.92
N ALA A 179 15.41 -3.67 -1.83
CA ALA A 179 15.43 -2.24 -1.60
C ALA A 179 16.87 -1.72 -1.45
N GLN A 180 17.74 -2.44 -0.72
CA GLN A 180 19.18 -2.11 -0.63
C GLN A 180 19.86 -2.10 -1.99
N GLN A 181 19.45 -2.98 -2.91
CA GLN A 181 19.99 -3.04 -4.26
C GLN A 181 19.51 -1.88 -5.15
N LEU A 182 18.21 -1.53 -5.09
CA LEU A 182 17.58 -0.62 -6.05
C LEU A 182 17.43 0.82 -5.55
N CYS A 183 17.32 1.01 -4.26
CA CYS A 183 17.08 2.29 -3.60
C CYS A 183 17.79 2.39 -2.23
N PRO A 184 19.14 2.24 -2.20
CA PRO A 184 19.90 2.29 -0.94
C PRO A 184 19.72 3.60 -0.17
N GLU A 185 19.32 4.67 -0.85
CA GLU A 185 19.05 5.99 -0.29
C GLU A 185 17.98 5.98 0.81
N VAL A 186 17.04 5.03 0.79
CA VAL A 186 15.97 4.96 1.81
C VAL A 186 16.48 4.53 3.18
N PHE A 187 17.66 3.90 3.24
CA PHE A 187 18.30 3.45 4.49
C PHE A 187 19.27 4.50 5.06
N ALA A 188 19.76 5.42 4.23
CA ALA A 188 20.69 6.46 4.65
C ALA A 188 20.03 7.60 5.46
N ALA A 189 18.70 7.76 5.33
CA ALA A 189 17.94 8.82 6.01
C ALA A 189 17.68 8.53 7.51
N GLY A 190 17.99 7.34 8.01
CA GLY A 190 17.78 6.93 9.41
C GLY A 190 18.79 7.50 10.42
N ASP A 191 19.95 8.00 9.96
CA ASP A 191 21.02 8.48 10.83
C ASP A 191 20.90 9.96 11.27
N SER A 192 19.84 10.65 10.86
CA SER A 192 19.64 12.09 11.13
C SER A 192 18.38 12.39 11.95
N ALA A 193 18.00 11.56 12.91
CA ALA A 193 17.07 11.95 13.95
C ALA A 193 17.81 12.79 15.01
N PRO A 194 17.44 14.05 15.27
CA PRO A 194 18.03 14.79 16.38
C PRO A 194 17.60 14.14 17.70
N ALA A 195 18.56 13.99 18.62
CA ALA A 195 18.41 13.55 19.99
C ALA A 195 17.48 14.47 20.79
#